data_2fb8a54768e754940de1d1a5700c1c7a
#
_entry.id   2fb8a54768e754940de1d1a5700c1c7a
#
_cell.length_a   1.000
_cell.length_b   1.000
_cell.length_c   1.000
_cell.angle_alpha   90.00
_cell.angle_beta   90.00
_cell.angle_gamma   90.00
#
_symmetry.space_group_name_H-M   'P 1'
#
loop_
_entity.id
_entity.type
_entity.pdbx_description
1 polymer ?
#
loop_
_entity_poly.entity_id
_entity_poly.type
_entity_poly.pdbx_seq_one_letter_code
_entity_poly.pdbx_strand_id
1 'polypeptide(L)'
;MAACVVCTLVVMTGCDELMATLDNPVKSYLQVETSTVELFPGETVTRAGKSINTDAIQYESSNPTVATVDATGKVTAIAPGVATIQLSVPQNEYYLGERASYQVKVFKVMLQEKALIGVGDYETLDFDLQSGEGAGVPVEWTSSDESVATVDVNGVVTAVADGKATVTVKVASRQASCAVTVKTKTKLDNIGEDYTVQDGEVLTGFTDKPVKIAAGATVVMSNAWIYSPGNPVTCLGNATIITAEGKYGGGEPSTSEGKAALKVGPAGTTLTLKGKGNLYITGKSMAAAIGTDVKGTCGNIVIESGYVAAQGGSFGVGIGAGDGGTCGDITIHGGQVIASSASYGAAIGCGDTWYGSTTCGNITITGGKVTATATSNAAGIGTGVSRVRKTNRCGDITISGGTVVATKGVNATYDVGPGDNSTRDTEFMGTVGKVTVSVPVKDADGNDATIYQ
;
A
#
# COMPACT_ATOMS: atom_id res chain seq x y z
N MET A 1 -35.22 46.37 16.96
CA MET A 1 -35.45 47.78 17.34
C MET A 1 -35.18 48.08 18.83
N ALA A 2 -35.03 47.13 19.69
CA ALA A 2 -34.75 47.37 21.12
C ALA A 2 -33.25 47.65 21.42
N ALA A 3 -32.32 47.23 20.57
CA ALA A 3 -30.88 47.45 20.78
C ALA A 3 -30.39 48.87 20.49
N CYS A 4 -31.16 49.65 19.72
CA CYS A 4 -30.76 51.02 19.32
C CYS A 4 -31.12 52.11 20.33
N VAL A 5 -32.07 51.82 21.24
CA VAL A 5 -32.53 52.81 22.27
C VAL A 5 -31.59 52.84 23.46
N VAL A 6 -30.91 51.76 23.76
CA VAL A 6 -29.95 51.71 24.88
C VAL A 6 -28.63 52.40 24.55
N CYS A 7 -28.19 52.33 23.27
CA CYS A 7 -26.95 53.00 22.85
C CYS A 7 -26.99 54.52 22.83
N THR A 8 -28.16 55.15 22.65
CA THR A 8 -28.28 56.61 22.59
C THR A 8 -28.34 57.29 23.96
N LEU A 9 -28.67 56.54 25.02
CA LEU A 9 -28.71 57.08 26.39
C LEU A 9 -27.36 57.00 27.13
N VAL A 10 -26.46 56.15 26.64
CA VAL A 10 -25.16 55.81 27.28
C VAL A 10 -24.06 56.86 27.00
N VAL A 11 -24.28 57.79 26.05
CA VAL A 11 -23.27 58.80 25.70
C VAL A 11 -23.20 59.94 26.68
N MET A 12 -24.14 60.09 27.62
CA MET A 12 -24.25 61.23 28.51
C MET A 12 -23.83 61.00 29.97
N THR A 13 -23.69 59.75 30.40
CA THR A 13 -23.14 59.44 31.74
C THR A 13 -22.29 58.19 31.58
N GLY A 14 -21.07 58.15 32.07
CA GLY A 14 -20.11 57.07 31.87
C GLY A 14 -20.74 55.69 31.99
N CYS A 15 -20.42 54.80 31.08
CA CYS A 15 -20.96 53.42 31.01
C CYS A 15 -20.90 52.70 32.36
N ASP A 16 -19.94 53.03 33.20
CA ASP A 16 -19.72 52.40 34.50
C ASP A 16 -20.78 52.75 35.54
N GLU A 17 -21.33 53.96 35.54
CA GLU A 17 -22.39 54.35 36.50
C GLU A 17 -23.75 53.75 36.15
N LEU A 18 -24.05 53.55 34.87
CA LEU A 18 -25.30 52.93 34.45
C LEU A 18 -25.33 51.43 34.72
N MET A 19 -24.19 50.80 34.63
CA MET A 19 -24.04 49.35 34.89
C MET A 19 -24.11 49.01 36.40
N ALA A 20 -23.64 49.93 37.27
CA ALA A 20 -23.71 49.78 38.72
C ALA A 20 -25.13 49.84 39.28
N THR A 21 -26.13 50.23 38.48
CA THR A 21 -27.54 50.28 38.89
C THR A 21 -28.37 49.08 38.41
N LEU A 22 -27.77 48.10 37.74
CA LEU A 22 -28.46 46.88 37.29
C LEU A 22 -28.39 45.83 38.43
N ASP A 23 -29.51 45.48 39.00
CA ASP A 23 -29.63 44.43 40.04
C ASP A 23 -29.29 43.02 39.53
N ASN A 24 -29.13 42.81 38.20
CA ASN A 24 -28.79 41.54 37.55
C ASN A 24 -27.78 41.71 36.42
N PRO A 25 -26.82 40.79 36.25
CA PRO A 25 -25.89 40.82 35.10
C PRO A 25 -26.60 40.68 33.78
N VAL A 26 -26.15 41.41 32.75
CA VAL A 26 -26.71 41.37 31.39
C VAL A 26 -25.99 40.33 30.51
N LYS A 27 -26.59 39.98 29.38
CA LYS A 27 -25.96 39.04 28.41
C LYS A 27 -24.66 39.64 27.87
N SER A 28 -23.64 38.79 27.72
CA SER A 28 -22.34 39.12 27.16
C SER A 28 -22.36 39.36 25.64
N TYR A 29 -23.42 38.94 24.94
CA TYR A 29 -23.53 39.03 23.47
C TYR A 29 -22.30 38.50 22.74
N LEU A 30 -21.84 37.28 23.14
CA LEU A 30 -20.73 36.64 22.48
C LEU A 30 -21.12 36.23 21.06
N GLN A 31 -20.41 36.72 20.06
CA GLN A 31 -20.66 36.45 18.65
C GLN A 31 -19.39 35.94 17.97
N VAL A 32 -19.56 34.97 17.10
CA VAL A 32 -18.55 34.44 16.17
C VAL A 32 -19.25 34.01 14.91
N GLU A 33 -18.54 33.98 13.80
CA GLU A 33 -19.04 33.37 12.58
C GLU A 33 -19.19 31.86 12.77
N THR A 34 -20.44 31.34 12.66
CA THR A 34 -20.78 29.93 12.97
C THR A 34 -20.72 29.01 11.77
N SER A 35 -20.44 29.50 10.55
CA SER A 35 -20.27 28.66 9.37
C SER A 35 -19.11 27.68 9.57
N THR A 36 -19.23 26.48 9.01
CA THR A 36 -18.14 25.49 9.04
C THR A 36 -16.91 26.03 8.30
N VAL A 37 -15.74 25.84 8.89
CA VAL A 37 -14.44 26.16 8.27
C VAL A 37 -13.86 24.89 7.67
N GLU A 38 -13.41 24.97 6.44
CA GLU A 38 -12.73 23.88 5.75
C GLU A 38 -11.25 24.25 5.56
N LEU A 39 -10.35 23.40 6.06
CA LEU A 39 -8.90 23.62 6.02
C LEU A 39 -8.17 22.35 5.59
N PHE A 40 -6.93 22.53 5.15
CA PHE A 40 -5.97 21.44 4.93
C PHE A 40 -4.86 21.51 5.98
N PRO A 41 -4.18 20.39 6.31
CA PRO A 41 -3.12 20.40 7.31
C PRO A 41 -2.08 21.51 7.05
N GLY A 42 -1.76 22.27 8.10
CA GLY A 42 -0.87 23.42 8.06
C GLY A 42 -1.54 24.75 7.72
N GLU A 43 -2.79 24.77 7.27
CA GLU A 43 -3.53 26.02 7.03
C GLU A 43 -4.03 26.65 8.32
N THR A 44 -4.24 27.95 8.27
CA THR A 44 -4.74 28.72 9.41
C THR A 44 -5.87 29.64 9.00
N VAL A 45 -6.80 29.86 9.92
CA VAL A 45 -7.85 30.87 9.81
C VAL A 45 -8.02 31.56 11.16
N THR A 46 -8.34 32.86 11.16
CA THR A 46 -8.63 33.57 12.39
C THR A 46 -10.11 33.96 12.43
N ARG A 47 -10.81 33.48 13.47
CA ARG A 47 -12.20 33.86 13.79
C ARG A 47 -12.25 34.42 15.21
N ALA A 48 -11.98 35.71 15.31
CA ALA A 48 -12.04 36.41 16.57
C ALA A 48 -13.50 36.55 17.02
N GLY A 49 -13.80 36.12 18.23
CA GLY A 49 -15.08 36.41 18.88
C GLY A 49 -15.23 37.87 19.19
N LYS A 50 -16.47 38.33 19.27
CA LYS A 50 -16.82 39.69 19.72
C LYS A 50 -17.79 39.59 20.90
N SER A 51 -17.56 40.35 21.94
CA SER A 51 -18.41 40.41 23.14
C SER A 51 -18.41 41.82 23.70
N ILE A 52 -19.48 42.23 24.37
CA ILE A 52 -19.51 43.44 25.18
C ILE A 52 -18.95 43.20 26.59
N ASN A 53 -18.81 41.96 27.02
CA ASN A 53 -18.11 41.58 28.24
C ASN A 53 -16.63 41.94 28.08
N THR A 54 -16.07 42.66 29.06
CA THR A 54 -14.68 43.13 29.02
C THR A 54 -13.65 42.05 29.34
N ASP A 55 -14.11 40.89 29.85
CA ASP A 55 -13.23 39.74 30.09
C ASP A 55 -12.74 39.12 28.78
N ALA A 56 -11.55 38.57 28.85
CA ALA A 56 -10.95 37.91 27.69
C ALA A 56 -11.78 36.68 27.21
N ILE A 57 -12.04 36.61 25.91
CA ILE A 57 -12.66 35.46 25.29
C ILE A 57 -11.67 34.29 25.36
N GLN A 58 -12.13 33.17 25.93
CA GLN A 58 -11.38 31.95 25.97
C GLN A 58 -11.76 31.09 24.79
N TYR A 59 -10.76 30.41 24.19
CA TYR A 59 -10.91 29.51 23.04
C TYR A 59 -10.43 28.13 23.39
N GLU A 60 -11.19 27.13 22.98
CA GLU A 60 -10.85 25.72 23.20
C GLU A 60 -11.21 24.89 21.98
N SER A 61 -10.35 23.95 21.61
CA SER A 61 -10.64 22.93 20.59
C SER A 61 -11.10 21.64 21.22
N SER A 62 -12.20 21.08 20.76
CA SER A 62 -12.67 19.75 21.18
C SER A 62 -11.72 18.62 20.79
N ASN A 63 -10.85 18.85 19.78
CA ASN A 63 -9.86 17.90 19.32
C ASN A 63 -8.57 18.59 18.84
N PRO A 64 -7.62 18.86 19.75
CA PRO A 64 -6.36 19.52 19.39
C PRO A 64 -5.47 18.74 18.43
N THR A 65 -5.68 17.41 18.25
CA THR A 65 -4.95 16.61 17.27
C THR A 65 -5.43 16.86 15.85
N VAL A 66 -6.64 17.38 15.67
CA VAL A 66 -7.22 17.78 14.38
C VAL A 66 -6.98 19.26 14.12
N ALA A 67 -7.31 20.13 15.06
CA ALA A 67 -7.09 21.56 14.94
C ALA A 67 -6.85 22.20 16.31
N THR A 68 -5.86 23.09 16.39
CA THR A 68 -5.59 23.89 17.59
C THR A 68 -6.15 25.31 17.39
N VAL A 69 -6.38 26.02 18.50
CA VAL A 69 -6.78 27.44 18.49
C VAL A 69 -5.97 28.19 19.54
N ASP A 70 -5.55 29.40 19.23
CA ASP A 70 -4.86 30.29 20.17
C ASP A 70 -5.81 31.34 20.81
N ALA A 71 -5.28 32.12 21.73
CA ALA A 71 -6.04 33.12 22.45
C ALA A 71 -6.57 34.26 21.56
N THR A 72 -6.14 34.39 20.32
CA THR A 72 -6.64 35.36 19.35
C THR A 72 -7.76 34.82 18.46
N GLY A 73 -8.10 33.53 18.62
CA GLY A 73 -9.06 32.85 17.77
C GLY A 73 -8.44 32.37 16.43
N LYS A 74 -7.09 32.33 16.34
CA LYS A 74 -6.40 31.77 15.20
C LYS A 74 -6.37 30.24 15.33
N VAL A 75 -7.05 29.58 14.41
CA VAL A 75 -7.08 28.11 14.28
C VAL A 75 -5.95 27.68 13.37
N THR A 76 -5.28 26.59 13.75
CA THR A 76 -4.29 25.89 12.92
C THR A 76 -4.74 24.45 12.70
N ALA A 77 -4.90 24.05 11.45
CA ALA A 77 -5.24 22.68 11.07
C ALA A 77 -4.01 21.76 11.20
N ILE A 78 -4.16 20.62 11.88
CA ILE A 78 -3.07 19.68 12.19
C ILE A 78 -3.20 18.40 11.36
N ALA A 79 -4.34 17.70 11.48
CA ALA A 79 -4.57 16.41 10.83
C ALA A 79 -6.04 16.27 10.38
N PRO A 80 -6.32 15.39 9.39
CA PRO A 80 -7.68 15.16 8.92
C PRO A 80 -8.65 14.80 10.05
N GLY A 81 -9.84 15.40 10.02
CA GLY A 81 -10.86 15.16 11.03
C GLY A 81 -11.78 16.36 11.23
N VAL A 82 -12.63 16.28 12.26
CA VAL A 82 -13.52 17.36 12.67
C VAL A 82 -13.17 17.81 14.09
N ALA A 83 -13.06 19.11 14.29
CA ALA A 83 -12.95 19.72 15.61
C ALA A 83 -14.02 20.82 15.76
N THR A 84 -14.56 20.96 16.97
CA THR A 84 -15.42 22.09 17.33
C THR A 84 -14.57 23.10 18.12
N ILE A 85 -14.52 24.33 17.63
CA ILE A 85 -13.91 25.41 18.37
C ILE A 85 -14.99 26.05 19.24
N GLN A 86 -14.80 26.02 20.54
CA GLN A 86 -15.64 26.65 21.52
C GLN A 86 -15.04 27.99 21.96
N LEU A 87 -15.90 29.00 22.06
CA LEU A 87 -15.59 30.28 22.62
C LEU A 87 -16.40 30.43 23.91
N SER A 88 -15.79 31.02 24.94
CA SER A 88 -16.52 31.34 26.16
C SER A 88 -16.03 32.65 26.76
N VAL A 89 -16.94 33.35 27.37
CA VAL A 89 -16.65 34.46 28.28
C VAL A 89 -17.17 34.09 29.66
N PRO A 90 -16.41 34.34 30.75
CA PRO A 90 -16.86 34.04 32.09
C PRO A 90 -17.98 35.01 32.51
N GLN A 91 -18.76 34.56 33.49
CA GLN A 91 -19.66 35.44 34.21
C GLN A 91 -18.83 36.36 35.13
N ASN A 92 -19.20 37.64 35.20
CA ASN A 92 -18.66 38.58 36.15
C ASN A 92 -19.80 39.38 36.81
N GLU A 93 -19.47 40.43 37.54
CA GLU A 93 -20.44 41.24 38.29
C GLU A 93 -21.49 41.89 37.36
N TYR A 94 -21.09 42.24 36.10
CA TYR A 94 -21.94 42.98 35.16
C TYR A 94 -22.50 42.15 34.04
N TYR A 95 -21.88 40.99 33.72
CA TYR A 95 -22.21 40.20 32.55
C TYR A 95 -22.41 38.71 32.86
N LEU A 96 -23.44 38.11 32.26
CA LEU A 96 -23.63 36.66 32.27
C LEU A 96 -22.55 35.97 31.43
N GLY A 97 -22.11 34.82 31.86
CA GLY A 97 -21.26 33.94 31.03
C GLY A 97 -21.99 33.50 29.78
N GLU A 98 -21.27 33.41 28.67
CA GLU A 98 -21.85 32.96 27.39
C GLU A 98 -20.87 32.09 26.61
N ARG A 99 -21.41 31.23 25.74
CA ARG A 99 -20.65 30.33 24.90
C ARG A 99 -21.13 30.40 23.45
N ALA A 100 -20.20 30.22 22.53
CA ALA A 100 -20.45 30.10 21.11
C ALA A 100 -19.52 29.02 20.53
N SER A 101 -19.84 28.47 19.39
CA SER A 101 -18.95 27.48 18.74
C SER A 101 -19.15 27.46 17.24
N TYR A 102 -18.16 26.92 16.53
CA TYR A 102 -18.21 26.59 15.12
C TYR A 102 -17.39 25.31 14.84
N GLN A 103 -17.67 24.67 13.71
CA GLN A 103 -16.94 23.47 13.28
C GLN A 103 -15.76 23.82 12.38
N VAL A 104 -14.68 23.06 12.55
CA VAL A 104 -13.52 23.04 11.66
C VAL A 104 -13.40 21.64 11.11
N LYS A 105 -13.43 21.51 9.78
CA LYS A 105 -13.18 20.25 9.06
C LYS A 105 -11.81 20.35 8.41
N VAL A 106 -10.96 19.36 8.68
CA VAL A 106 -9.63 19.27 8.08
C VAL A 106 -9.62 18.11 7.12
N PHE A 107 -9.26 18.38 5.85
CA PHE A 107 -9.18 17.39 4.77
C PHE A 107 -7.73 17.11 4.39
N LYS A 108 -7.47 15.91 3.91
CA LYS A 108 -6.24 15.57 3.19
C LYS A 108 -6.59 14.86 1.90
N VAL A 109 -6.07 15.37 0.79
CA VAL A 109 -6.22 14.75 -0.53
C VAL A 109 -4.95 14.01 -0.87
N MET A 110 -5.06 12.74 -1.16
CA MET A 110 -3.96 11.91 -1.64
C MET A 110 -4.34 11.33 -3.00
N LEU A 111 -3.43 11.41 -3.96
CA LEU A 111 -3.56 10.85 -5.29
C LEU A 111 -2.23 10.21 -5.68
N GLN A 112 -2.27 9.06 -6.34
CA GLN A 112 -1.05 8.48 -6.91
C GLN A 112 -0.36 9.48 -7.85
N GLU A 113 0.97 9.54 -7.79
CA GLU A 113 1.73 10.54 -8.54
C GLU A 113 1.86 10.22 -10.04
N LYS A 114 1.88 8.94 -10.38
CA LYS A 114 2.14 8.47 -11.75
C LYS A 114 1.30 7.25 -12.10
N ALA A 115 0.88 7.17 -13.36
CA ALA A 115 0.27 6.00 -13.98
C ALA A 115 0.93 5.71 -15.33
N LEU A 116 1.12 4.43 -15.65
CA LEU A 116 1.62 3.94 -16.94
C LEU A 116 0.61 2.94 -17.50
N ILE A 117 -0.07 3.30 -18.57
CA ILE A 117 -1.23 2.58 -19.09
C ILE A 117 -1.04 2.26 -20.55
N GLY A 118 -1.42 1.07 -20.99
CA GLY A 118 -1.43 0.70 -22.40
C GLY A 118 -2.64 1.26 -23.14
N VAL A 119 -2.47 1.68 -24.38
CA VAL A 119 -3.60 2.15 -25.22
C VAL A 119 -4.75 1.14 -25.19
N GLY A 120 -5.95 1.62 -24.93
CA GLY A 120 -7.18 0.82 -24.77
C GLY A 120 -7.34 0.11 -23.44
N ASP A 121 -6.44 0.31 -22.47
CA ASP A 121 -6.60 -0.11 -21.09
C ASP A 121 -7.16 1.02 -20.23
N TYR A 122 -7.47 0.70 -19.00
CA TYR A 122 -7.89 1.67 -17.99
C TYR A 122 -7.17 1.42 -16.68
N GLU A 123 -7.15 2.44 -15.82
CA GLU A 123 -6.65 2.36 -14.45
C GLU A 123 -7.49 3.28 -13.56
N THR A 124 -8.01 2.73 -12.48
CA THR A 124 -8.63 3.51 -11.42
C THR A 124 -7.53 4.11 -10.55
N LEU A 125 -7.40 5.43 -10.52
CA LEU A 125 -6.35 6.09 -9.73
C LEU A 125 -6.55 5.86 -8.24
N ASP A 126 -5.46 5.62 -7.51
CA ASP A 126 -5.49 5.54 -6.06
C ASP A 126 -5.70 6.94 -5.49
N PHE A 127 -6.96 7.22 -5.15
CA PHE A 127 -7.42 8.47 -4.58
C PHE A 127 -7.97 8.23 -3.19
N ASP A 128 -7.50 9.00 -2.21
CA ASP A 128 -7.99 8.98 -0.84
C ASP A 128 -8.29 10.40 -0.38
N LEU A 129 -9.55 10.65 -0.01
CA LEU A 129 -10.00 11.86 0.62
C LEU A 129 -10.24 11.59 2.10
N GLN A 130 -9.26 11.90 2.92
CA GLN A 130 -9.40 11.84 4.37
C GLN A 130 -10.14 13.08 4.85
N SER A 131 -11.39 12.90 5.24
CA SER A 131 -12.24 13.90 5.87
C SER A 131 -12.84 13.30 7.14
N GLY A 132 -12.99 14.08 8.19
CA GLY A 132 -13.49 13.59 9.49
C GLY A 132 -14.92 13.05 9.50
N GLU A 133 -15.71 13.31 8.46
CA GLU A 133 -17.01 12.71 8.19
C GLU A 133 -17.21 12.65 6.68
N GLY A 134 -17.52 11.45 6.19
CA GLY A 134 -17.75 11.20 4.77
C GLY A 134 -19.00 11.92 4.24
N ALA A 135 -18.97 12.15 2.95
CA ALA A 135 -20.02 12.62 2.06
C ALA A 135 -20.30 14.13 2.03
N GLY A 136 -20.15 14.71 0.85
CA GLY A 136 -20.69 16.00 0.47
C GLY A 136 -19.68 16.99 -0.10
N VAL A 137 -18.37 16.70 -0.09
CA VAL A 137 -17.42 17.58 -0.79
C VAL A 137 -17.39 17.18 -2.26
N PRO A 138 -17.74 18.09 -3.20
CA PRO A 138 -17.66 17.79 -4.62
C PRO A 138 -16.24 17.41 -5.03
N VAL A 139 -16.11 16.33 -5.78
CA VAL A 139 -14.85 15.87 -6.37
C VAL A 139 -14.98 16.02 -7.88
N GLU A 140 -14.10 16.81 -8.47
CA GLU A 140 -14.07 17.06 -9.91
C GLU A 140 -12.78 16.49 -10.50
N TRP A 141 -12.91 15.68 -11.56
CA TRP A 141 -11.79 15.09 -12.29
C TRP A 141 -11.63 15.75 -13.65
N THR A 142 -10.41 16.02 -14.05
CA THR A 142 -10.10 16.58 -15.36
C THR A 142 -8.83 15.96 -15.93
N SER A 143 -8.76 15.87 -17.25
CA SER A 143 -7.54 15.52 -17.99
C SER A 143 -7.02 16.73 -18.75
N SER A 144 -5.71 16.91 -18.77
CA SER A 144 -5.07 17.98 -19.55
C SER A 144 -5.11 17.71 -21.06
N ASP A 145 -5.28 16.45 -21.49
CA ASP A 145 -5.38 16.04 -22.88
C ASP A 145 -6.24 14.77 -23.02
N GLU A 146 -7.51 14.97 -23.35
CA GLU A 146 -8.48 13.87 -23.54
C GLU A 146 -8.21 13.03 -24.80
N SER A 147 -7.42 13.53 -25.73
CA SER A 147 -6.98 12.75 -26.88
C SER A 147 -5.95 11.68 -26.52
N VAL A 148 -5.26 11.85 -25.38
CA VAL A 148 -4.29 10.90 -24.82
C VAL A 148 -4.93 10.03 -23.74
N ALA A 149 -5.62 10.65 -22.77
CA ALA A 149 -6.28 9.94 -21.70
C ALA A 149 -7.53 10.70 -21.22
N THR A 150 -8.65 10.02 -21.07
CA THR A 150 -9.87 10.55 -20.43
C THR A 150 -9.94 10.10 -18.98
N VAL A 151 -10.72 10.81 -18.16
CA VAL A 151 -11.00 10.41 -16.77
C VAL A 151 -12.49 10.56 -16.48
N ASP A 152 -13.07 9.60 -15.76
CA ASP A 152 -14.49 9.67 -15.34
C ASP A 152 -14.64 10.23 -13.91
N VAL A 153 -15.89 10.35 -13.47
CA VAL A 153 -16.26 10.87 -12.14
C VAL A 153 -15.74 10.03 -10.97
N ASN A 154 -15.34 8.78 -11.22
CA ASN A 154 -14.81 7.86 -10.22
C ASN A 154 -13.26 7.84 -10.19
N GLY A 155 -12.61 8.65 -11.02
CA GLY A 155 -11.16 8.64 -11.17
C GLY A 155 -10.63 7.49 -12.02
N VAL A 156 -11.49 6.86 -12.85
CA VAL A 156 -11.06 5.84 -13.82
C VAL A 156 -10.49 6.54 -15.04
N VAL A 157 -9.20 6.36 -15.26
CA VAL A 157 -8.49 6.86 -16.43
C VAL A 157 -8.54 5.83 -17.54
N THR A 158 -9.00 6.24 -18.73
CA THR A 158 -8.99 5.40 -19.93
C THR A 158 -7.92 5.91 -20.91
N ALA A 159 -7.01 5.04 -21.30
CA ALA A 159 -5.93 5.36 -22.25
C ALA A 159 -6.43 5.34 -23.69
N VAL A 160 -6.36 6.50 -24.38
CA VAL A 160 -6.89 6.70 -25.73
C VAL A 160 -5.80 6.54 -26.79
N ALA A 161 -4.69 7.26 -26.65
CA ALA A 161 -3.58 7.24 -27.60
C ALA A 161 -2.23 7.42 -26.91
N ASP A 162 -1.15 6.99 -27.55
CA ASP A 162 0.22 7.15 -27.05
C ASP A 162 0.53 8.62 -26.76
N GLY A 163 1.05 8.90 -25.57
CA GLY A 163 1.34 10.26 -25.16
C GLY A 163 1.44 10.44 -23.64
N LYS A 164 1.33 11.68 -23.21
CA LYS A 164 1.33 12.06 -21.79
C LYS A 164 0.18 13.03 -21.52
N ALA A 165 -0.52 12.80 -20.42
CA ALA A 165 -1.55 13.69 -19.90
C ALA A 165 -1.35 13.86 -18.39
N THR A 166 -1.89 14.95 -17.84
CA THR A 166 -1.99 15.13 -16.39
C THR A 166 -3.47 15.02 -16.01
N VAL A 167 -3.78 14.03 -15.19
CA VAL A 167 -5.11 13.90 -14.59
C VAL A 167 -5.10 14.62 -13.25
N THR A 168 -6.05 15.52 -13.07
CA THR A 168 -6.16 16.35 -11.86
C THR A 168 -7.49 16.07 -11.18
N VAL A 169 -7.45 15.83 -9.87
CA VAL A 169 -8.61 15.81 -8.99
C VAL A 169 -8.66 17.13 -8.22
N LYS A 170 -9.84 17.76 -8.21
CA LYS A 170 -10.12 18.97 -7.44
C LYS A 170 -11.16 18.66 -6.36
N VAL A 171 -10.83 19.06 -5.14
CA VAL A 171 -11.68 18.91 -3.95
C VAL A 171 -11.70 20.27 -3.25
N ALA A 172 -12.86 20.92 -3.20
CA ALA A 172 -12.99 22.30 -2.70
C ALA A 172 -11.98 23.26 -3.38
N SER A 173 -11.12 23.90 -2.61
CA SER A 173 -10.09 24.83 -3.12
C SER A 173 -8.76 24.15 -3.48
N ARG A 174 -8.64 22.82 -3.29
CA ARG A 174 -7.39 22.07 -3.49
C ARG A 174 -7.46 21.14 -4.68
N GLN A 175 -6.28 20.84 -5.20
CA GLN A 175 -6.12 19.88 -6.27
C GLN A 175 -4.88 19.00 -6.04
N ALA A 176 -4.95 17.77 -6.53
CA ALA A 176 -3.83 16.85 -6.66
C ALA A 176 -3.77 16.37 -8.11
N SER A 177 -2.58 16.00 -8.58
CA SER A 177 -2.39 15.61 -9.98
C SER A 177 -1.59 14.33 -10.10
N CYS A 178 -1.96 13.50 -11.07
CA CYS A 178 -1.28 12.29 -11.49
C CYS A 178 -0.70 12.47 -12.90
N ALA A 179 0.58 12.19 -13.06
CA ALA A 179 1.21 12.18 -14.38
C ALA A 179 0.90 10.85 -15.08
N VAL A 180 0.05 10.87 -16.08
CA VAL A 180 -0.35 9.70 -16.88
C VAL A 180 0.51 9.60 -18.11
N THR A 181 1.14 8.44 -18.31
CA THR A 181 1.84 8.08 -19.53
C THR A 181 1.07 6.95 -20.20
N VAL A 182 0.63 7.17 -21.41
CA VAL A 182 -0.03 6.16 -22.24
C VAL A 182 0.97 5.65 -23.27
N LYS A 183 1.04 4.33 -23.45
CA LYS A 183 1.95 3.66 -24.40
C LYS A 183 1.22 2.71 -25.33
N THR A 184 1.58 2.72 -26.59
CA THR A 184 1.23 1.66 -27.53
C THR A 184 1.80 0.34 -27.04
N LYS A 185 0.99 -0.72 -27.10
CA LYS A 185 1.37 -2.04 -26.58
C LYS A 185 2.33 -2.76 -27.50
N THR A 186 3.42 -3.27 -26.95
CA THR A 186 4.34 -4.19 -27.62
C THR A 186 3.70 -5.57 -27.70
N LYS A 187 3.44 -6.06 -28.90
CA LYS A 187 2.87 -7.39 -29.13
C LYS A 187 3.95 -8.46 -29.02
N LEU A 188 3.83 -9.33 -28.05
CA LEU A 188 4.77 -10.42 -27.79
C LEU A 188 4.86 -11.42 -28.96
N ASP A 189 3.80 -11.59 -29.75
CA ASP A 189 3.82 -12.45 -30.94
C ASP A 189 4.85 -12.04 -32.00
N ASN A 190 5.30 -10.79 -31.95
CA ASN A 190 6.20 -10.19 -32.95
C ASN A 190 7.64 -9.98 -32.46
N ILE A 191 7.99 -10.41 -31.22
CA ILE A 191 9.34 -10.22 -30.68
C ILE A 191 10.37 -11.20 -31.24
N GLY A 192 11.64 -10.76 -31.26
CA GLY A 192 12.77 -11.65 -31.62
C GLY A 192 13.23 -12.53 -30.44
N GLU A 193 14.18 -13.44 -30.70
CA GLU A 193 14.69 -14.39 -29.70
C GLU A 193 15.34 -13.75 -28.46
N ASP A 194 15.99 -12.61 -28.61
CA ASP A 194 16.72 -11.92 -27.53
C ASP A 194 16.04 -10.59 -27.14
N TYR A 195 14.72 -10.58 -27.12
CA TYR A 195 13.99 -9.35 -26.82
C TYR A 195 14.23 -8.87 -25.37
N THR A 196 14.67 -7.62 -25.27
CA THR A 196 14.85 -6.95 -23.99
C THR A 196 13.87 -5.78 -23.88
N VAL A 197 12.91 -5.91 -22.97
CA VAL A 197 11.90 -4.90 -22.66
C VAL A 197 12.57 -3.71 -21.99
N GLN A 198 12.29 -2.51 -22.50
CA GLN A 198 12.83 -1.25 -21.99
C GLN A 198 11.87 -0.58 -21.01
N ASP A 199 12.35 0.46 -20.34
CA ASP A 199 11.54 1.23 -19.41
C ASP A 199 10.31 1.85 -20.09
N GLY A 200 9.16 1.73 -19.45
CA GLY A 200 7.89 2.27 -19.93
C GLY A 200 7.16 1.43 -20.96
N GLU A 201 7.64 0.23 -21.32
CA GLU A 201 6.93 -0.62 -22.26
C GLU A 201 5.71 -1.32 -21.63
N VAL A 202 4.67 -1.48 -22.44
CA VAL A 202 3.45 -2.23 -22.13
C VAL A 202 3.39 -3.46 -23.01
N LEU A 203 3.43 -4.64 -22.41
CA LEU A 203 3.44 -5.93 -23.10
C LEU A 203 2.03 -6.50 -23.24
N THR A 204 1.74 -7.10 -24.40
CA THR A 204 0.48 -7.81 -24.65
C THR A 204 0.69 -9.01 -25.59
N GLY A 205 -0.22 -9.99 -25.54
CA GLY A 205 -0.18 -11.16 -26.41
C GLY A 205 0.62 -12.33 -25.80
N PHE A 206 0.97 -13.26 -26.64
CA PHE A 206 1.64 -14.51 -26.26
C PHE A 206 2.99 -14.64 -26.96
N THR A 207 3.96 -15.30 -26.30
CA THR A 207 5.22 -15.69 -26.95
C THR A 207 5.75 -16.99 -26.33
N ASP A 208 6.43 -17.77 -27.17
CA ASP A 208 7.24 -18.94 -26.79
C ASP A 208 8.74 -18.59 -26.60
N LYS A 209 9.09 -17.32 -26.73
CA LYS A 209 10.46 -16.80 -26.59
C LYS A 209 10.69 -16.21 -25.21
N PRO A 210 11.89 -16.38 -24.63
CA PRO A 210 12.23 -15.75 -23.36
C PRO A 210 12.29 -14.22 -23.49
N VAL A 211 11.83 -13.53 -22.46
CA VAL A 211 11.82 -12.06 -22.38
C VAL A 211 12.75 -11.60 -21.28
N LYS A 212 13.61 -10.65 -21.59
CA LYS A 212 14.49 -9.99 -20.60
C LYS A 212 13.90 -8.62 -20.25
N ILE A 213 13.98 -8.23 -18.99
CA ILE A 213 13.60 -6.88 -18.53
C ILE A 213 14.89 -6.11 -18.23
N ALA A 214 15.08 -4.98 -18.87
CA ALA A 214 16.26 -4.13 -18.70
C ALA A 214 16.42 -3.69 -17.22
N ALA A 215 17.65 -3.47 -16.80
CA ALA A 215 17.94 -2.98 -15.46
C ALA A 215 17.34 -1.58 -15.25
N GLY A 216 16.60 -1.40 -14.15
CA GLY A 216 15.90 -0.16 -13.82
C GLY A 216 14.54 0.02 -14.48
N ALA A 217 14.13 -0.89 -15.37
CA ALA A 217 12.89 -0.72 -16.13
C ALA A 217 11.63 -0.97 -15.28
N THR A 218 10.63 -0.14 -15.56
CA THR A 218 9.22 -0.34 -15.17
C THR A 218 8.45 -0.78 -16.41
N VAL A 219 7.82 -1.95 -16.33
CA VAL A 219 7.08 -2.56 -17.45
C VAL A 219 5.68 -2.93 -17.03
N VAL A 220 4.73 -2.87 -17.96
CA VAL A 220 3.33 -3.22 -17.71
C VAL A 220 2.99 -4.51 -18.46
N MET A 221 2.36 -5.46 -17.76
CA MET A 221 1.75 -6.65 -18.34
C MET A 221 0.24 -6.41 -18.53
N SER A 222 -0.21 -6.40 -19.77
CA SER A 222 -1.60 -6.21 -20.19
C SER A 222 -2.04 -7.35 -21.10
N ASN A 223 -2.50 -8.45 -20.52
CA ASN A 223 -2.77 -9.72 -21.17
C ASN A 223 -1.50 -10.27 -21.89
N ALA A 224 -0.39 -10.29 -21.16
CA ALA A 224 0.91 -10.77 -21.64
C ALA A 224 1.22 -12.13 -21.04
N TRP A 225 1.50 -13.13 -21.89
CA TRP A 225 1.83 -14.48 -21.43
C TRP A 225 3.08 -15.01 -22.14
N ILE A 226 4.05 -15.50 -21.36
CA ILE A 226 5.32 -15.99 -21.85
C ILE A 226 5.48 -17.47 -21.47
N TYR A 227 5.48 -18.35 -22.46
CA TYR A 227 5.66 -19.79 -22.29
C TYR A 227 6.88 -20.25 -23.09
N SER A 228 8.07 -20.24 -22.50
CA SER A 228 9.30 -20.44 -23.22
C SER A 228 10.23 -21.48 -22.57
N PRO A 229 11.17 -22.06 -23.31
CA PRO A 229 12.25 -22.85 -22.71
C PRO A 229 13.14 -21.94 -21.86
N GLY A 230 13.71 -22.47 -20.78
CA GLY A 230 14.54 -21.70 -19.86
C GLY A 230 13.74 -20.80 -18.94
N ASN A 231 14.19 -19.55 -18.78
CA ASN A 231 13.50 -18.55 -17.96
C ASN A 231 12.54 -17.73 -18.82
N PRO A 232 11.22 -17.86 -18.71
CA PRO A 232 10.26 -17.05 -19.46
C PRO A 232 10.50 -15.56 -19.28
N VAL A 233 10.70 -15.11 -18.04
CA VAL A 233 11.01 -13.71 -17.73
C VAL A 233 12.30 -13.65 -16.93
N THR A 234 13.25 -12.81 -17.36
CA THR A 234 14.50 -12.56 -16.66
C THR A 234 14.70 -11.09 -16.40
N CYS A 235 14.80 -10.66 -15.15
CA CYS A 235 15.18 -9.30 -14.79
C CYS A 235 16.73 -9.17 -14.83
N LEU A 236 17.23 -8.16 -15.54
CA LEU A 236 18.68 -7.94 -15.69
C LEU A 236 19.27 -7.09 -14.54
N GLY A 237 18.42 -6.51 -13.70
CA GLY A 237 18.78 -5.68 -12.56
C GLY A 237 17.54 -5.36 -11.72
N ASN A 238 17.48 -4.17 -11.13
CA ASN A 238 16.23 -3.69 -10.55
C ASN A 238 15.14 -3.68 -11.61
N ALA A 239 13.93 -4.09 -11.26
CA ALA A 239 12.81 -4.10 -12.20
C ALA A 239 11.50 -3.88 -11.45
N THR A 240 10.57 -3.19 -12.08
CA THR A 240 9.18 -3.07 -11.62
C THR A 240 8.26 -3.68 -12.66
N ILE A 241 7.46 -4.66 -12.27
CA ILE A 241 6.41 -5.24 -13.10
C ILE A 241 5.06 -4.79 -12.56
N ILE A 242 4.29 -4.12 -13.42
CA ILE A 242 2.92 -3.69 -13.14
C ILE A 242 1.97 -4.60 -13.91
N THR A 243 0.98 -5.18 -13.24
CA THR A 243 -0.14 -5.84 -13.91
C THR A 243 -1.28 -4.84 -14.10
N ALA A 244 -1.66 -4.59 -15.35
CA ALA A 244 -2.70 -3.62 -15.69
C ALA A 244 -4.05 -4.04 -15.10
N GLU A 245 -4.87 -3.07 -14.68
CA GLU A 245 -6.17 -3.30 -14.07
C GLU A 245 -7.11 -4.12 -14.98
N GLY A 246 -7.73 -5.15 -14.42
CA GLY A 246 -8.60 -6.08 -15.17
C GLY A 246 -7.87 -6.94 -16.20
N LYS A 247 -6.53 -6.96 -16.22
CA LYS A 247 -5.71 -7.74 -17.16
C LYS A 247 -4.92 -8.82 -16.44
N TYR A 248 -4.32 -9.68 -17.25
CA TYR A 248 -3.50 -10.80 -16.81
C TYR A 248 -2.07 -10.64 -17.32
N GLY A 249 -1.13 -11.13 -16.53
CA GLY A 249 0.25 -11.34 -16.95
C GLY A 249 0.70 -12.71 -16.43
N GLY A 250 1.67 -13.32 -17.09
CA GLY A 250 2.16 -14.60 -16.60
C GLY A 250 3.38 -15.14 -17.33
N GLY A 251 3.96 -16.15 -16.71
CA GLY A 251 5.10 -16.87 -17.27
C GLY A 251 5.18 -18.30 -16.72
N GLU A 252 5.52 -19.22 -17.61
CA GLU A 252 5.75 -20.62 -17.30
C GLU A 252 6.88 -21.17 -18.16
N PRO A 253 7.90 -21.87 -17.59
CA PRO A 253 8.89 -22.58 -18.38
C PRO A 253 8.26 -23.73 -19.17
N SER A 254 8.58 -23.86 -20.45
CA SER A 254 8.11 -25.00 -21.26
C SER A 254 8.86 -26.30 -20.95
N THR A 255 10.06 -26.22 -20.34
CA THR A 255 10.92 -27.34 -19.94
C THR A 255 11.12 -27.41 -18.43
N SER A 256 11.56 -28.57 -17.93
CA SER A 256 11.82 -28.82 -16.50
C SER A 256 13.32 -28.74 -16.15
N GLU A 257 14.04 -27.75 -16.67
CA GLU A 257 15.51 -27.66 -16.54
C GLU A 257 16.01 -26.91 -15.29
N GLY A 258 15.21 -26.80 -14.25
CA GLY A 258 15.59 -26.07 -13.03
C GLY A 258 15.71 -24.55 -13.24
N LYS A 259 14.84 -23.99 -14.08
CA LYS A 259 14.77 -22.57 -14.40
C LYS A 259 13.59 -21.89 -13.72
N ALA A 260 13.83 -20.73 -13.14
CA ALA A 260 12.77 -19.90 -12.56
C ALA A 260 11.85 -19.37 -13.66
N ALA A 261 10.54 -19.30 -13.38
CA ALA A 261 9.60 -18.75 -14.35
C ALA A 261 9.72 -17.21 -14.44
N LEU A 262 9.87 -16.56 -13.32
CA LEU A 262 10.27 -15.15 -13.22
C LEU A 262 11.60 -15.12 -12.45
N LYS A 263 12.68 -15.04 -13.21
CA LYS A 263 14.03 -14.95 -12.65
C LYS A 263 14.30 -13.53 -12.19
N VAL A 264 14.49 -13.35 -10.89
CA VAL A 264 14.82 -12.07 -10.27
C VAL A 264 16.26 -11.69 -10.62
N GLY A 265 16.55 -10.41 -10.72
CA GLY A 265 17.87 -9.87 -11.02
C GLY A 265 18.96 -10.30 -10.04
N PRO A 266 20.23 -9.98 -10.31
CA PRO A 266 21.36 -10.40 -9.46
C PRO A 266 21.24 -9.93 -8.01
N ALA A 267 22.07 -10.51 -7.13
CA ALA A 267 22.17 -10.07 -5.74
C ALA A 267 22.40 -8.53 -5.65
N GLY A 268 21.76 -7.90 -4.67
CA GLY A 268 21.80 -6.44 -4.49
C GLY A 268 20.79 -5.66 -5.34
N THR A 269 20.00 -6.33 -6.20
CA THR A 269 18.90 -5.71 -6.95
C THR A 269 17.56 -6.01 -6.31
N THR A 270 16.49 -5.35 -6.77
CA THR A 270 15.13 -5.56 -6.29
C THR A 270 14.16 -5.72 -7.44
N LEU A 271 13.35 -6.78 -7.40
CA LEU A 271 12.14 -6.91 -8.20
C LEU A 271 10.96 -6.37 -7.40
N THR A 272 10.22 -5.41 -7.96
CA THR A 272 8.96 -4.91 -7.41
C THR A 272 7.79 -5.38 -8.27
N LEU A 273 6.80 -6.02 -7.63
CA LEU A 273 5.54 -6.43 -8.24
C LEU A 273 4.40 -5.57 -7.71
N LYS A 274 3.62 -4.99 -8.62
CA LYS A 274 2.46 -4.16 -8.27
C LYS A 274 1.42 -4.07 -9.38
N GLY A 275 0.36 -3.32 -9.14
CA GLY A 275 -0.73 -3.09 -10.08
C GLY A 275 -2.07 -3.55 -9.53
N LYS A 276 -3.09 -3.58 -10.39
CA LYS A 276 -4.48 -3.97 -10.03
C LYS A 276 -4.98 -5.16 -10.84
N GLY A 277 -4.13 -5.72 -11.68
CA GLY A 277 -4.36 -6.94 -12.44
C GLY A 277 -3.84 -8.19 -11.73
N ASN A 278 -3.78 -9.29 -12.48
CA ASN A 278 -3.43 -10.61 -11.99
C ASN A 278 -2.13 -11.10 -12.63
N LEU A 279 -1.17 -11.52 -11.81
CA LEU A 279 0.09 -12.14 -12.25
C LEU A 279 0.11 -13.62 -11.86
N TYR A 280 0.26 -14.48 -12.86
CA TYR A 280 0.33 -15.95 -12.69
C TYR A 280 1.70 -16.46 -13.10
N ILE A 281 2.45 -16.97 -12.15
CA ILE A 281 3.80 -17.50 -12.38
C ILE A 281 3.85 -18.94 -11.94
N THR A 282 4.09 -19.85 -12.89
CA THR A 282 4.19 -21.29 -12.64
C THR A 282 5.61 -21.75 -12.88
N GLY A 283 6.29 -22.21 -11.84
CA GLY A 283 7.60 -22.83 -11.91
C GLY A 283 7.51 -24.31 -12.24
N LYS A 284 8.57 -24.86 -12.80
CA LYS A 284 8.73 -26.30 -13.02
C LYS A 284 9.98 -26.81 -12.31
N SER A 285 9.96 -28.08 -11.89
CA SER A 285 11.11 -28.72 -11.25
C SER A 285 11.55 -28.00 -9.97
N MET A 286 12.83 -27.82 -9.74
CA MET A 286 13.46 -27.45 -8.47
C MET A 286 13.75 -25.97 -8.32
N ALA A 287 13.42 -25.14 -9.33
CA ALA A 287 13.60 -23.72 -9.31
C ALA A 287 12.41 -22.99 -8.66
N ALA A 288 12.57 -21.71 -8.37
CA ALA A 288 11.48 -20.87 -7.92
C ALA A 288 10.47 -20.60 -9.04
N ALA A 289 9.20 -20.40 -8.69
CA ALA A 289 8.32 -19.71 -9.63
C ALA A 289 8.77 -18.25 -9.78
N ILE A 290 8.91 -17.52 -8.66
CA ILE A 290 9.48 -16.16 -8.63
C ILE A 290 10.74 -16.21 -7.75
N GLY A 291 11.93 -15.99 -8.36
CA GLY A 291 13.18 -16.02 -7.59
C GLY A 291 14.37 -16.57 -8.38
N THR A 292 14.99 -17.67 -7.88
CA THR A 292 16.23 -18.20 -8.46
C THR A 292 16.03 -19.45 -9.31
N ASP A 293 16.92 -19.62 -10.27
CA ASP A 293 17.23 -20.95 -10.83
C ASP A 293 17.78 -21.87 -9.75
N VAL A 294 17.87 -23.18 -10.05
CA VAL A 294 18.66 -24.13 -9.25
C VAL A 294 20.10 -23.64 -9.15
N LYS A 295 20.65 -23.61 -7.92
CA LYS A 295 21.99 -23.07 -7.59
C LYS A 295 22.22 -21.62 -8.05
N GLY A 296 21.14 -20.90 -8.35
CA GLY A 296 21.21 -19.51 -8.76
C GLY A 296 21.25 -18.54 -7.57
N THR A 297 21.54 -17.29 -7.87
CA THR A 297 21.42 -16.19 -6.92
C THR A 297 20.49 -15.11 -7.45
N CYS A 298 19.76 -14.45 -6.56
CA CYS A 298 18.94 -13.30 -6.91
C CYS A 298 18.96 -12.22 -5.82
N GLY A 299 18.44 -11.05 -6.18
CA GLY A 299 18.23 -9.94 -5.27
C GLY A 299 16.93 -10.08 -4.47
N ASN A 300 16.40 -8.95 -4.02
CA ASN A 300 15.20 -8.87 -3.20
C ASN A 300 13.93 -8.95 -4.02
N ILE A 301 12.84 -9.38 -3.39
CA ILE A 301 11.49 -9.44 -3.96
C ILE A 301 10.58 -8.59 -3.10
N VAL A 302 9.89 -7.63 -3.71
CA VAL A 302 8.91 -6.75 -3.06
C VAL A 302 7.57 -6.88 -3.77
N ILE A 303 6.50 -7.17 -3.03
CA ILE A 303 5.13 -7.17 -3.54
C ILE A 303 4.37 -6.04 -2.85
N GLU A 304 3.99 -5.01 -3.63
CA GLU A 304 3.29 -3.84 -3.13
C GLU A 304 1.77 -3.99 -3.22
N SER A 305 1.26 -4.55 -4.34
CA SER A 305 -0.17 -4.66 -4.60
C SER A 305 -0.46 -5.68 -5.71
N GLY A 306 -1.75 -5.82 -6.08
CA GLY A 306 -2.22 -6.72 -7.14
C GLY A 306 -2.48 -8.13 -6.66
N TYR A 307 -2.83 -9.00 -7.61
CA TYR A 307 -2.97 -10.44 -7.38
C TYR A 307 -1.73 -11.13 -7.92
N VAL A 308 -1.02 -11.87 -7.08
CA VAL A 308 0.18 -12.63 -7.45
C VAL A 308 -0.02 -14.10 -7.07
N ALA A 309 -0.13 -14.97 -8.07
CA ALA A 309 -0.15 -16.41 -7.88
C ALA A 309 1.19 -17.00 -8.33
N ALA A 310 1.94 -17.57 -7.39
CA ALA A 310 3.26 -18.15 -7.62
C ALA A 310 3.27 -19.63 -7.21
N GLN A 311 3.26 -20.53 -8.20
CA GLN A 311 3.26 -21.97 -7.99
C GLN A 311 4.65 -22.54 -8.29
N GLY A 312 5.38 -22.97 -7.27
CA GLY A 312 6.64 -23.70 -7.42
C GLY A 312 6.41 -25.11 -7.94
N GLY A 313 7.37 -25.64 -8.70
CA GLY A 313 7.38 -27.03 -9.14
C GLY A 313 7.80 -28.02 -8.04
N SER A 314 8.02 -29.27 -8.41
CA SER A 314 8.56 -30.31 -7.49
C SER A 314 9.92 -29.84 -6.94
N PHE A 315 10.09 -29.90 -5.62
CA PHE A 315 11.29 -29.44 -4.89
C PHE A 315 11.59 -27.93 -4.97
N GLY A 316 10.85 -27.17 -5.79
CA GLY A 316 10.97 -25.73 -5.95
C GLY A 316 10.18 -24.96 -4.89
N VAL A 317 10.31 -23.68 -4.91
CA VAL A 317 9.63 -22.71 -4.04
C VAL A 317 8.67 -21.86 -4.87
N GLY A 318 7.54 -21.44 -4.27
CA GLY A 318 6.66 -20.48 -4.92
C GLY A 318 7.39 -19.12 -5.11
N ILE A 319 7.85 -18.53 -4.01
CA ILE A 319 8.56 -17.23 -4.01
C ILE A 319 9.84 -17.37 -3.18
N GLY A 320 11.02 -17.16 -3.79
CA GLY A 320 12.29 -17.13 -3.08
C GLY A 320 13.43 -17.93 -3.73
N ALA A 321 14.20 -18.69 -2.93
CA ALA A 321 15.35 -19.44 -3.39
C ALA A 321 14.98 -20.84 -3.88
N GLY A 322 15.21 -21.15 -5.15
CA GLY A 322 15.15 -22.52 -5.66
C GLY A 322 16.21 -23.42 -5.01
N ASP A 323 16.15 -24.73 -5.30
CA ASP A 323 17.06 -25.73 -4.72
C ASP A 323 18.54 -25.35 -4.90
N GLY A 324 19.29 -25.29 -3.81
CA GLY A 324 20.71 -24.88 -3.81
C GLY A 324 20.92 -23.41 -4.12
N GLY A 325 19.89 -22.60 -4.20
CA GLY A 325 19.97 -21.18 -4.56
C GLY A 325 20.11 -20.24 -3.36
N THR A 326 20.37 -18.98 -3.67
CA THR A 326 20.41 -17.87 -2.70
C THR A 326 19.55 -16.72 -3.16
N CYS A 327 18.54 -16.37 -2.38
CA CYS A 327 17.65 -15.22 -2.60
C CYS A 327 17.91 -14.14 -1.55
N GLY A 328 17.70 -12.87 -1.91
CA GLY A 328 17.68 -11.75 -0.97
C GLY A 328 16.41 -11.75 -0.11
N ASP A 329 16.06 -10.58 0.42
CA ASP A 329 14.89 -10.40 1.26
C ASP A 329 13.58 -10.49 0.44
N ILE A 330 12.52 -10.99 1.09
CA ILE A 330 11.17 -11.04 0.54
C ILE A 330 10.27 -10.14 1.39
N THR A 331 9.67 -9.13 0.77
CA THR A 331 8.78 -8.20 1.47
C THR A 331 7.41 -8.14 0.79
N ILE A 332 6.34 -8.28 1.57
CA ILE A 332 4.95 -8.17 1.12
C ILE A 332 4.29 -7.04 1.90
N HIS A 333 4.00 -5.93 1.19
CA HIS A 333 3.32 -4.77 1.75
C HIS A 333 1.81 -4.82 1.54
N GLY A 334 1.33 -5.50 0.48
CA GLY A 334 -0.07 -5.49 0.11
C GLY A 334 -0.42 -6.51 -0.97
N GLY A 335 -1.62 -6.36 -1.54
CA GLY A 335 -2.14 -7.25 -2.57
C GLY A 335 -2.69 -8.57 -2.06
N GLN A 336 -3.05 -9.45 -3.00
CA GLN A 336 -3.42 -10.83 -2.72
C GLN A 336 -2.33 -11.75 -3.27
N VAL A 337 -1.59 -12.39 -2.39
CA VAL A 337 -0.48 -13.28 -2.74
C VAL A 337 -0.88 -14.74 -2.45
N ILE A 338 -0.82 -15.58 -3.46
CA ILE A 338 -1.03 -17.02 -3.33
C ILE A 338 0.27 -17.71 -3.76
N ALA A 339 1.03 -18.19 -2.80
CA ALA A 339 2.24 -18.95 -3.05
C ALA A 339 2.03 -20.41 -2.69
N SER A 340 2.54 -21.31 -3.52
CA SER A 340 2.50 -22.75 -3.24
C SER A 340 3.76 -23.46 -3.72
N SER A 341 4.07 -24.60 -3.10
CA SER A 341 5.07 -25.54 -3.58
C SER A 341 4.43 -26.90 -3.86
N ALA A 342 4.89 -27.58 -4.89
CA ALA A 342 4.33 -28.89 -5.26
C ALA A 342 4.90 -30.06 -4.43
N SER A 343 6.04 -29.87 -3.73
CA SER A 343 6.68 -30.94 -2.94
C SER A 343 7.51 -30.36 -1.79
N TYR A 344 8.78 -30.57 -1.73
CA TYR A 344 9.66 -30.34 -0.57
C TYR A 344 10.14 -28.90 -0.36
N GLY A 345 9.77 -27.96 -1.19
CA GLY A 345 10.07 -26.55 -1.00
C GLY A 345 9.03 -25.83 -0.13
N ALA A 346 9.40 -24.75 0.50
CA ALA A 346 8.46 -23.82 1.13
C ALA A 346 7.58 -23.13 0.07
N ALA A 347 6.42 -22.61 0.47
CA ALA A 347 5.67 -21.77 -0.44
C ALA A 347 6.32 -20.40 -0.60
N ILE A 348 6.79 -19.78 0.51
CA ILE A 348 7.56 -18.54 0.54
C ILE A 348 8.83 -18.77 1.33
N GLY A 349 10.00 -18.52 0.73
CA GLY A 349 11.32 -18.66 1.36
C GLY A 349 12.29 -19.55 0.61
N CYS A 350 12.59 -20.77 1.11
CA CYS A 350 13.58 -21.66 0.53
C CYS A 350 12.97 -22.92 -0.08
N GLY A 351 13.51 -23.34 -1.22
CA GLY A 351 13.28 -24.68 -1.81
C GLY A 351 13.96 -25.81 -1.02
N ASP A 352 14.03 -26.99 -1.63
CA ASP A 352 14.77 -28.14 -1.10
C ASP A 352 16.29 -27.88 -1.13
N THR A 353 17.07 -28.80 -0.59
CA THR A 353 18.55 -28.78 -0.61
C THR A 353 19.14 -30.01 -1.34
N TRP A 354 18.44 -30.51 -2.36
CA TRP A 354 18.91 -31.70 -3.11
C TRP A 354 20.24 -31.42 -3.82
N TYR A 355 20.33 -30.29 -4.53
CA TYR A 355 21.53 -29.94 -5.29
C TYR A 355 22.54 -29.09 -4.51
N GLY A 356 22.15 -28.43 -3.46
CA GLY A 356 23.03 -27.54 -2.69
C GLY A 356 22.40 -27.03 -1.41
N SER A 357 23.17 -26.27 -0.63
CA SER A 357 22.61 -25.50 0.47
C SER A 357 21.77 -24.34 -0.08
N THR A 358 20.60 -24.13 0.48
CA THR A 358 19.64 -23.10 0.04
C THR A 358 19.56 -21.99 1.10
N THR A 359 19.57 -20.76 0.66
CA THR A 359 19.50 -19.60 1.57
C THR A 359 18.52 -18.56 1.06
N CYS A 360 17.70 -18.04 1.95
CA CYS A 360 16.84 -16.88 1.73
C CYS A 360 17.17 -15.80 2.77
N GLY A 361 17.06 -14.54 2.40
CA GLY A 361 17.13 -13.41 3.31
C GLY A 361 15.93 -13.36 4.27
N ASN A 362 15.62 -12.19 4.79
CA ASN A 362 14.50 -11.99 5.69
C ASN A 362 13.16 -12.06 4.93
N ILE A 363 12.11 -12.51 5.62
CA ILE A 363 10.74 -12.49 5.10
C ILE A 363 9.93 -11.52 5.95
N THR A 364 9.38 -10.47 5.32
CA THR A 364 8.61 -9.43 6.00
C THR A 364 7.23 -9.30 5.36
N ILE A 365 6.17 -9.46 6.15
CA ILE A 365 4.78 -9.26 5.72
C ILE A 365 4.17 -8.16 6.59
N THR A 366 3.85 -7.03 5.96
CA THR A 366 3.28 -5.86 6.64
C THR A 366 1.82 -5.60 6.25
N GLY A 367 1.30 -6.31 5.23
CA GLY A 367 -0.07 -6.11 4.74
C GLY A 367 -0.47 -7.15 3.70
N GLY A 368 -1.66 -6.95 3.11
CA GLY A 368 -2.23 -7.81 2.08
C GLY A 368 -2.95 -9.05 2.60
N LYS A 369 -3.40 -9.88 1.65
CA LYS A 369 -3.94 -11.23 1.90
C LYS A 369 -2.97 -12.26 1.36
N VAL A 370 -2.24 -12.93 2.24
CA VAL A 370 -1.19 -13.89 1.88
C VAL A 370 -1.65 -15.31 2.19
N THR A 371 -1.61 -16.19 1.19
CA THR A 371 -1.83 -17.63 1.35
C THR A 371 -0.57 -18.35 0.90
N ALA A 372 0.08 -19.04 1.82
CA ALA A 372 1.31 -19.77 1.60
C ALA A 372 1.13 -21.26 1.95
N THR A 373 1.08 -22.13 0.94
CA THR A 373 0.78 -23.57 1.12
C THR A 373 1.93 -24.44 0.66
N ALA A 374 2.53 -25.18 1.59
CA ALA A 374 3.48 -26.25 1.29
C ALA A 374 2.78 -27.62 1.30
N THR A 375 3.41 -28.65 0.74
CA THR A 375 2.75 -29.96 0.54
C THR A 375 3.37 -31.13 1.30
N SER A 376 4.68 -31.20 1.48
CA SER A 376 5.33 -32.36 2.12
C SER A 376 5.94 -32.01 3.48
N ASN A 377 7.25 -31.94 3.55
CA ASN A 377 7.99 -31.72 4.78
C ASN A 377 8.43 -30.26 4.96
N ALA A 378 7.86 -29.32 4.22
CA ALA A 378 8.25 -27.92 4.18
C ALA A 378 7.30 -27.05 4.97
N ALA A 379 7.80 -25.92 5.47
CA ALA A 379 6.96 -24.87 6.03
C ALA A 379 6.18 -24.12 4.95
N GLY A 380 5.03 -23.59 5.28
CA GLY A 380 4.31 -22.64 4.41
C GLY A 380 5.16 -21.39 4.15
N ILE A 381 5.69 -20.80 5.22
CA ILE A 381 6.62 -19.65 5.17
C ILE A 381 7.90 -20.01 5.92
N GLY A 382 9.04 -19.95 5.25
CA GLY A 382 10.34 -20.26 5.86
C GLY A 382 11.19 -21.18 5.01
N THR A 383 11.56 -22.39 5.50
CA THR A 383 12.41 -23.28 4.73
C THR A 383 11.69 -24.52 4.19
N GLY A 384 12.19 -25.01 3.06
CA GLY A 384 11.89 -26.35 2.58
C GLY A 384 12.69 -27.42 3.33
N VAL A 385 12.75 -28.62 2.77
CA VAL A 385 13.45 -29.77 3.36
C VAL A 385 14.96 -29.52 3.40
N SER A 386 15.58 -29.84 4.54
CA SER A 386 17.03 -29.89 4.70
C SER A 386 17.52 -31.31 4.55
N ARG A 387 18.52 -31.56 3.68
CA ARG A 387 19.10 -32.87 3.45
C ARG A 387 20.45 -33.00 4.12
N VAL A 388 20.87 -34.26 4.32
CA VAL A 388 22.12 -34.60 4.98
C VAL A 388 23.31 -33.76 4.47
N ARG A 389 24.04 -33.15 5.38
CA ARG A 389 25.24 -32.32 5.11
C ARG A 389 25.00 -31.06 4.26
N LYS A 390 23.73 -30.57 4.18
CA LYS A 390 23.39 -29.35 3.49
C LYS A 390 22.57 -28.47 4.43
N THR A 391 22.69 -27.16 4.27
CA THR A 391 21.96 -26.19 5.09
C THR A 391 20.81 -25.60 4.30
N ASN A 392 19.64 -25.55 4.92
CA ASN A 392 18.49 -24.81 4.44
C ASN A 392 18.24 -23.67 5.42
N ARG A 393 18.50 -22.44 5.02
CA ARG A 393 18.48 -21.30 5.93
C ARG A 393 17.65 -20.14 5.41
N CYS A 394 16.75 -19.66 6.24
CA CYS A 394 16.03 -18.41 6.05
C CYS A 394 16.49 -17.39 7.12
N GLY A 395 16.49 -16.11 6.79
CA GLY A 395 16.70 -15.03 7.74
C GLY A 395 15.55 -14.88 8.74
N ASP A 396 15.39 -13.71 9.30
CA ASP A 396 14.29 -13.40 10.22
C ASP A 396 12.94 -13.40 9.48
N ILE A 397 11.88 -13.86 10.16
CA ILE A 397 10.52 -13.83 9.62
C ILE A 397 9.69 -12.88 10.49
N THR A 398 9.19 -11.82 9.88
CA THR A 398 8.36 -10.81 10.56
C THR A 398 7.00 -10.71 9.88
N ILE A 399 5.91 -10.98 10.64
CA ILE A 399 4.54 -10.82 10.18
C ILE A 399 3.85 -9.81 11.09
N SER A 400 3.69 -8.58 10.61
CA SER A 400 3.19 -7.46 11.42
C SER A 400 1.86 -6.88 10.92
N GLY A 401 1.34 -7.37 9.79
CA GLY A 401 0.07 -6.91 9.23
C GLY A 401 -0.51 -7.88 8.20
N GLY A 402 -1.69 -7.55 7.70
CA GLY A 402 -2.41 -8.34 6.70
C GLY A 402 -3.23 -9.51 7.26
N THR A 403 -3.80 -10.27 6.36
CA THR A 403 -4.47 -11.55 6.63
C THR A 403 -3.58 -12.67 6.08
N VAL A 404 -2.96 -13.44 6.95
CA VAL A 404 -1.98 -14.46 6.56
C VAL A 404 -2.50 -15.86 6.87
N VAL A 405 -2.53 -16.71 5.85
CA VAL A 405 -2.78 -18.14 5.94
C VAL A 405 -1.49 -18.85 5.54
N ALA A 406 -0.85 -19.53 6.46
CA ALA A 406 0.35 -20.32 6.24
C ALA A 406 0.04 -21.78 6.55
N THR A 407 0.29 -22.67 5.61
CA THR A 407 0.00 -24.10 5.76
C THR A 407 1.24 -24.91 5.45
N LYS A 408 1.69 -25.63 6.44
CA LYS A 408 2.80 -26.59 6.31
C LYS A 408 2.40 -27.81 5.49
N GLY A 409 3.40 -28.51 4.98
CA GLY A 409 3.21 -29.84 4.43
C GLY A 409 2.86 -30.89 5.50
N VAL A 410 2.27 -31.98 5.06
CA VAL A 410 1.69 -33.02 5.95
C VAL A 410 2.66 -33.61 7.00
N ASN A 411 3.94 -33.58 6.73
CA ASN A 411 4.96 -34.11 7.65
C ASN A 411 5.80 -33.01 8.33
N ALA A 412 5.53 -31.73 8.06
CA ALA A 412 6.28 -30.63 8.64
C ALA A 412 5.75 -30.27 10.05
N THR A 413 6.63 -29.71 10.87
CA THR A 413 6.30 -29.29 12.24
C THR A 413 5.68 -27.89 12.25
N TYR A 414 6.19 -26.97 11.44
CA TYR A 414 5.81 -25.55 11.50
C TYR A 414 5.14 -25.05 10.22
N ASP A 415 4.08 -24.28 10.38
CA ASP A 415 3.46 -23.50 9.30
C ASP A 415 4.32 -22.29 8.94
N VAL A 416 4.92 -21.65 9.97
CA VAL A 416 5.89 -20.55 9.83
C VAL A 416 7.16 -20.94 10.60
N GLY A 417 8.25 -21.17 9.88
CA GLY A 417 9.50 -21.60 10.49
C GLY A 417 10.33 -22.55 9.64
N PRO A 418 11.15 -23.41 10.27
CA PRO A 418 11.95 -24.40 9.55
C PRO A 418 11.08 -25.53 8.99
N GLY A 419 11.45 -26.03 7.80
CA GLY A 419 10.96 -27.30 7.28
C GLY A 419 11.71 -28.47 7.90
N ASP A 420 11.07 -29.64 7.91
CA ASP A 420 11.63 -30.86 8.47
C ASP A 420 12.49 -31.61 7.43
N ASN A 421 13.33 -32.51 7.92
CA ASN A 421 14.01 -33.45 7.03
C ASN A 421 13.09 -34.64 6.66
N SER A 422 13.48 -35.38 5.64
CA SER A 422 12.74 -36.57 5.20
C SER A 422 12.75 -37.73 6.21
N THR A 423 13.65 -37.70 7.21
CA THR A 423 13.83 -38.75 8.24
C THR A 423 13.34 -38.29 9.61
N ARG A 424 12.88 -37.03 9.76
CA ARG A 424 12.52 -36.39 11.03
C ARG A 424 13.68 -36.34 12.06
N ASP A 425 14.90 -36.34 11.58
CA ASP A 425 16.07 -36.18 12.42
C ASP A 425 16.34 -34.68 12.61
N THR A 426 16.30 -34.19 13.84
CA THR A 426 16.44 -32.79 14.18
C THR A 426 17.79 -32.18 13.78
N GLU A 427 18.81 -33.00 13.57
CA GLU A 427 20.12 -32.54 13.09
C GLU A 427 20.08 -31.99 11.65
N PHE A 428 19.02 -32.25 10.90
CA PHE A 428 18.88 -31.88 9.50
C PHE A 428 17.67 -30.96 9.24
N MET A 429 17.04 -30.43 10.27
CA MET A 429 16.00 -29.41 10.08
C MET A 429 16.58 -28.16 9.42
N GLY A 430 15.73 -27.47 8.65
CA GLY A 430 16.06 -26.12 8.21
C GLY A 430 16.29 -25.19 9.41
N THR A 431 16.88 -24.06 9.18
CA THR A 431 17.08 -23.02 10.19
C THR A 431 16.43 -21.73 9.74
N VAL A 432 15.80 -21.03 10.66
CA VAL A 432 15.29 -19.68 10.47
C VAL A 432 15.91 -18.76 11.53
N GLY A 433 16.01 -17.48 11.25
CA GLY A 433 16.34 -16.48 12.24
C GLY A 433 15.20 -16.32 13.26
N LYS A 434 15.08 -15.13 13.83
CA LYS A 434 13.99 -14.82 14.76
C LYS A 434 12.64 -14.78 14.02
N VAL A 435 11.62 -15.44 14.57
CA VAL A 435 10.25 -15.34 14.08
C VAL A 435 9.47 -14.39 14.98
N THR A 436 8.89 -13.35 14.40
CA THR A 436 8.09 -12.33 15.10
C THR A 436 6.74 -12.19 14.41
N VAL A 437 5.66 -12.50 15.14
CA VAL A 437 4.29 -12.43 14.62
C VAL A 437 3.46 -11.55 15.53
N SER A 438 2.90 -10.46 14.98
CA SER A 438 2.11 -9.46 15.71
C SER A 438 0.64 -9.45 15.32
N VAL A 439 0.23 -10.30 14.36
CA VAL A 439 -1.15 -10.48 13.90
C VAL A 439 -1.48 -11.97 13.87
N PRO A 440 -2.75 -12.37 13.98
CA PRO A 440 -3.13 -13.78 13.87
C PRO A 440 -2.72 -14.37 12.53
N VAL A 441 -2.04 -15.52 12.55
CA VAL A 441 -1.74 -16.34 11.37
C VAL A 441 -2.54 -17.63 11.50
N LYS A 442 -3.24 -18.02 10.45
CA LYS A 442 -4.08 -19.23 10.41
C LYS A 442 -3.49 -20.28 9.47
N ASP A 443 -3.86 -21.55 9.67
CA ASP A 443 -3.68 -22.61 8.67
C ASP A 443 -4.86 -22.63 7.68
N ALA A 444 -4.85 -23.54 6.72
CA ALA A 444 -5.93 -23.68 5.73
C ALA A 444 -7.27 -24.10 6.32
N ASP A 445 -7.27 -24.75 7.49
CA ASP A 445 -8.46 -25.19 8.21
C ASP A 445 -9.02 -24.12 9.16
N GLY A 446 -8.36 -22.96 9.24
CA GLY A 446 -8.73 -21.83 10.07
C GLY A 446 -8.23 -21.91 11.52
N ASN A 447 -7.41 -22.91 11.87
CA ASN A 447 -6.76 -23.02 13.17
C ASN A 447 -5.60 -22.02 13.29
N ASP A 448 -5.12 -21.77 14.51
CA ASP A 448 -3.90 -21.01 14.72
C ASP A 448 -2.70 -21.77 14.12
N ALA A 449 -1.92 -21.08 13.29
CA ALA A 449 -0.75 -21.64 12.65
C ALA A 449 0.33 -22.03 13.68
N THR A 450 1.03 -23.12 13.44
CA THR A 450 2.18 -23.56 14.25
C THR A 450 3.40 -22.70 13.88
N ILE A 451 3.86 -21.87 14.82
CA ILE A 451 4.94 -20.91 14.63
C ILE A 451 6.17 -21.35 15.41
N TYR A 452 7.34 -21.32 14.73
CA TYR A 452 8.63 -21.54 15.38
C TYR A 452 8.95 -20.39 16.35
N GLN A 453 9.39 -20.74 17.59
CA GLN A 453 9.71 -19.79 18.65
C GLN A 453 11.22 -19.72 18.91
#